data_9eff1ba7d1bc78ec69a279923613bc7a
#
_entry.id   9eff1ba7d1bc78ec69a279923613bc7a
#
_cell.length_a   1.000
_cell.length_b   1.000
_cell.length_c   1.000
_cell.angle_alpha   90.00
_cell.angle_beta   90.00
_cell.angle_gamma   90.00
#
_symmetry.space_group_name_H-M   'P 1'
#
loop_
_entity.id
_entity.type
_entity.pdbx_description
1 polymer ?
#
loop_
_entity_poly.entity_id
_entity_poly.type
_entity_poly.pdbx_seq_one_letter_code
_entity_poly.pdbx_strand_id
1 'polypeptide(L)'
;NDNLLVVNQLLTNWGLTKSLSLDAGASYNMVKGYEPDRRINNITKAENGYTLLRGNSQQRYFSALDEDDINVKAGLVYRLKDDVEEISNIRLGYTGRFVDDSFKATEYNLTVEHASDFPSLDGFLLDDYYNRDNLSSGWFKIQKNVDKYTVTKNIHSAYAEATYQFTSRWIVNLGLKYDYVDINVDYNVNRGGSEGSNTIRKDYFLPSLNLKYNLNEKHSLRLGASKTY
;
A
#
# COMPACT_ATOMS: atom_id res chain seq x y z
N ASN A 1 -7.09 -13.99 10.47
CA ASN A 1 -6.42 -12.76 10.04
C ASN A 1 -7.18 -11.58 10.63
N ASP A 2 -6.47 -10.71 11.32
CA ASP A 2 -7.01 -9.50 11.90
C ASP A 2 -6.43 -8.31 11.13
N ASN A 3 -7.31 -7.48 10.59
CA ASN A 3 -6.92 -6.27 9.88
C ASN A 3 -7.61 -5.06 10.51
N LEU A 4 -6.83 -4.03 10.78
CA LEU A 4 -7.31 -2.76 11.29
C LEU A 4 -6.93 -1.65 10.30
N LEU A 5 -7.92 -0.87 9.89
CA LEU A 5 -7.71 0.36 9.15
C LEU A 5 -8.35 1.51 9.92
N VAL A 6 -7.54 2.50 10.28
CA VAL A 6 -7.99 3.75 10.90
C VAL A 6 -7.65 4.89 9.96
N VAL A 7 -8.65 5.68 9.60
CA VAL A 7 -8.50 6.85 8.72
C VAL A 7 -9.01 8.09 9.45
N ASN A 8 -8.12 9.06 9.63
CA ASN A 8 -8.46 10.38 10.16
C ASN A 8 -8.16 11.42 9.10
N GLN A 9 -9.12 12.29 8.82
CA GLN A 9 -8.99 13.30 7.78
C GLN A 9 -9.53 14.63 8.25
N LEU A 10 -8.76 15.69 8.00
CA LEU A 10 -9.16 17.08 8.17
C LEU A 10 -9.07 17.78 6.81
N LEU A 11 -10.17 18.35 6.38
CA LEU A 11 -10.25 19.11 5.14
C LEU A 11 -10.83 20.48 5.42
N THR A 12 -10.30 21.50 4.76
CA THR A 12 -10.79 22.87 4.88
C THR A 12 -10.73 23.57 3.53
N ASN A 13 -11.69 24.46 3.31
CA ASN A 13 -11.72 25.40 2.19
C ASN A 13 -12.07 26.77 2.74
N TRP A 14 -11.21 27.75 2.51
CA TRP A 14 -11.37 29.13 2.96
C TRP A 14 -11.37 30.08 1.80
N GLY A 15 -12.43 30.87 1.66
CA GLY A 15 -12.47 32.07 0.83
C GLY A 15 -11.70 33.19 1.53
N LEU A 16 -10.46 33.44 1.09
CA LEU A 16 -9.62 34.54 1.64
C LEU A 16 -10.07 35.90 1.13
N THR A 17 -10.46 35.94 -0.14
CA THR A 17 -11.09 37.11 -0.79
C THR A 17 -12.16 36.62 -1.77
N LYS A 18 -12.81 37.56 -2.49
CA LYS A 18 -13.77 37.18 -3.54
C LYS A 18 -13.15 36.32 -4.65
N SER A 19 -11.86 36.55 -4.95
CA SER A 19 -11.17 35.88 -6.05
C SER A 19 -10.14 34.83 -5.58
N LEU A 20 -9.79 34.78 -4.28
CA LEU A 20 -8.77 33.91 -3.75
C LEU A 20 -9.32 32.96 -2.71
N SER A 21 -9.10 31.66 -2.89
CA SER A 21 -9.44 30.63 -1.90
C SER A 21 -8.24 29.72 -1.59
N LEU A 22 -8.22 29.20 -0.38
CA LEU A 22 -7.26 28.23 0.12
C LEU A 22 -7.96 26.89 0.34
N ASP A 23 -7.47 25.83 -0.30
CA ASP A 23 -7.81 24.44 0.00
C ASP A 23 -6.67 23.83 0.80
N ALA A 24 -6.95 23.27 1.96
CA ALA A 24 -5.96 22.57 2.74
C ALA A 24 -6.52 21.28 3.32
N GLY A 25 -5.67 20.33 3.59
CA GLY A 25 -6.08 19.07 4.22
C GLY A 25 -4.89 18.30 4.74
N ALA A 26 -5.17 17.50 5.75
CA ALA A 26 -4.23 16.52 6.28
C ALA A 26 -4.99 15.21 6.56
N SER A 27 -4.34 14.08 6.35
CA SER A 27 -4.85 12.79 6.81
C SER A 27 -3.74 11.99 7.47
N TYR A 28 -4.15 11.20 8.45
CA TYR A 28 -3.35 10.17 9.08
C TYR A 28 -4.10 8.85 8.96
N ASN A 29 -3.46 7.90 8.30
CA ASN A 29 -4.01 6.57 8.08
C ASN A 29 -3.08 5.56 8.75
N MET A 30 -3.66 4.64 9.52
CA MET A 30 -2.95 3.53 10.14
C MET A 30 -3.52 2.23 9.61
N VAL A 31 -2.65 1.37 9.12
CA VAL A 31 -3.01 0.01 8.66
C VAL A 31 -2.24 -0.99 9.52
N LYS A 32 -2.96 -1.93 10.10
CA LYS A 32 -2.35 -3.07 10.79
C LYS A 32 -2.91 -4.36 10.21
N GLY A 33 -2.01 -5.26 9.85
CA GLY A 33 -2.34 -6.60 9.41
C GLY A 33 -1.69 -7.61 10.33
N TYR A 34 -2.45 -8.55 10.84
CA TYR A 34 -1.95 -9.56 11.76
C TYR A 34 -2.43 -10.94 11.36
N GLU A 35 -1.48 -11.84 11.16
CA GLU A 35 -1.74 -13.26 10.94
C GLU A 35 -1.12 -14.05 12.11
N PRO A 36 -1.93 -14.42 13.11
CA PRO A 36 -1.42 -14.91 14.39
C PRO A 36 -0.88 -16.34 14.35
N ASP A 37 -1.39 -17.18 13.47
CA ASP A 37 -0.96 -18.59 13.35
C ASP A 37 -1.64 -19.26 12.15
N ARG A 38 -1.09 -19.08 10.95
CA ARG A 38 -1.51 -19.87 9.79
C ARG A 38 -0.80 -21.23 9.83
N ARG A 39 -1.56 -22.30 9.76
CA ARG A 39 -1.05 -23.67 9.76
C ARG A 39 -1.30 -24.34 8.41
N ILE A 40 -0.28 -24.95 7.87
CA ILE A 40 -0.36 -25.78 6.67
C ILE A 40 0.16 -27.15 7.04
N ASN A 41 -0.68 -28.18 6.86
CA ASN A 41 -0.32 -29.56 7.13
C ASN A 41 -0.47 -30.40 5.86
N ASN A 42 0.58 -31.12 5.52
CA ASN A 42 0.59 -32.06 4.41
C ASN A 42 0.28 -33.46 4.95
N ILE A 43 -0.87 -33.97 4.58
CA ILE A 43 -1.45 -35.23 5.07
C ILE A 43 -1.67 -36.15 3.89
N THR A 44 -1.45 -37.43 4.07
CA THR A 44 -1.76 -38.48 3.10
C THR A 44 -2.59 -39.60 3.72
N LYS A 45 -3.22 -40.41 2.88
CA LYS A 45 -3.92 -41.63 3.32
C LYS A 45 -2.89 -42.68 3.76
N ALA A 46 -3.19 -43.34 4.85
CA ALA A 46 -2.49 -44.52 5.36
C ALA A 46 -3.43 -45.71 5.40
N GLU A 47 -2.93 -46.90 5.71
CA GLU A 47 -3.74 -48.14 5.74
C GLU A 47 -4.87 -48.06 6.74
N ASN A 48 -4.65 -47.45 7.91
CA ASN A 48 -5.63 -47.30 8.99
C ASN A 48 -6.11 -45.88 9.22
N GLY A 49 -6.16 -45.05 8.15
CA GLY A 49 -6.64 -43.66 8.27
C GLY A 49 -5.77 -42.68 7.51
N TYR A 50 -5.11 -41.78 8.21
CA TYR A 50 -4.29 -40.70 7.67
C TYR A 50 -2.96 -40.65 8.39
N THR A 51 -1.94 -40.06 7.74
CA THR A 51 -0.64 -39.79 8.35
C THR A 51 -0.06 -38.49 7.83
N LEU A 52 0.85 -37.87 8.59
CA LEU A 52 1.64 -36.71 8.14
C LEU A 52 2.60 -37.15 7.04
N LEU A 53 2.71 -36.35 5.98
CA LEU A 53 3.61 -36.68 4.88
C LEU A 53 5.07 -36.50 5.32
N ARG A 54 5.84 -37.60 5.30
CA ARG A 54 7.26 -37.61 5.67
C ARG A 54 8.10 -36.78 4.68
N GLY A 55 9.16 -36.16 5.18
CA GLY A 55 10.09 -35.39 4.37
C GLY A 55 9.54 -34.05 3.87
N ASN A 56 8.25 -33.80 4.00
CA ASN A 56 7.65 -32.52 3.68
C ASN A 56 7.51 -31.66 4.92
N SER A 57 7.69 -30.36 4.72
CA SER A 57 7.51 -29.39 5.78
C SER A 57 6.04 -29.14 6.04
N GLN A 58 5.65 -29.33 7.29
CA GLN A 58 4.46 -28.72 7.84
C GLN A 58 4.81 -27.30 8.22
N GLN A 59 3.89 -26.35 8.13
CA GLN A 59 4.22 -24.95 8.29
C GLN A 59 3.35 -24.28 9.36
N ARG A 60 4.00 -23.50 10.22
CA ARG A 60 3.33 -22.48 11.04
C ARG A 60 3.91 -21.11 10.64
N TYR A 61 3.02 -20.19 10.37
CA TYR A 61 3.37 -18.87 9.88
C TYR A 61 2.68 -17.80 10.70
N PHE A 62 3.46 -16.82 11.08
CA PHE A 62 3.04 -15.65 11.85
C PHE A 62 3.52 -14.41 11.12
N SER A 63 2.65 -13.41 10.93
CA SER A 63 3.09 -12.14 10.39
C SER A 63 2.41 -10.94 11.03
N ALA A 64 3.11 -9.83 11.00
CA ALA A 64 2.60 -8.54 11.40
C ALA A 64 3.04 -7.49 10.37
N LEU A 65 2.10 -6.67 9.95
CA LEU A 65 2.26 -5.49 9.12
C LEU A 65 1.77 -4.27 9.92
N ASP A 66 2.58 -3.24 10.01
CA ASP A 66 2.23 -1.94 10.56
C ASP A 66 2.60 -0.87 9.55
N GLU A 67 1.64 -0.06 9.10
CA GLU A 67 1.83 1.06 8.19
C GLU A 67 1.19 2.32 8.76
N ASP A 68 1.98 3.38 8.82
CA ASP A 68 1.55 4.75 9.10
C ASP A 68 1.70 5.60 7.85
N ASP A 69 0.62 6.23 7.39
CA ASP A 69 0.57 7.05 6.17
C ASP A 69 0.02 8.44 6.49
N ILE A 70 0.86 9.46 6.42
CA ILE A 70 0.51 10.87 6.58
C ILE A 70 0.44 11.52 5.21
N ASN A 71 -0.69 12.14 4.93
CA ASN A 71 -0.86 12.94 3.72
C ASN A 71 -1.21 14.38 4.10
N VAL A 72 -0.57 15.32 3.42
CA VAL A 72 -0.85 16.75 3.55
C VAL A 72 -1.09 17.37 2.18
N LYS A 73 -1.97 18.35 2.12
CA LYS A 73 -2.18 19.15 0.91
C LYS A 73 -2.45 20.59 1.27
N ALA A 74 -1.97 21.50 0.43
CA ALA A 74 -2.32 22.91 0.47
C ALA A 74 -2.37 23.45 -0.98
N GLY A 75 -3.40 24.20 -1.31
CA GLY A 75 -3.59 24.76 -2.64
C GLY A 75 -4.26 26.12 -2.58
N LEU A 76 -3.74 27.06 -3.34
CA LEU A 76 -4.32 28.37 -3.58
C LEU A 76 -5.02 28.36 -4.94
N VAL A 77 -6.25 28.82 -4.98
CA VAL A 77 -7.04 28.99 -6.20
C VAL A 77 -7.37 30.47 -6.39
N TYR A 78 -6.85 31.05 -7.45
CA TYR A 78 -7.14 32.42 -7.83
C TYR A 78 -8.06 32.44 -9.04
N ARG A 79 -9.25 33.03 -8.88
CA ARG A 79 -10.21 33.25 -9.96
C ARG A 79 -9.81 34.48 -10.76
N LEU A 80 -9.69 34.32 -12.06
CA LEU A 80 -9.26 35.40 -12.96
C LEU A 80 -10.36 36.40 -13.28
N LYS A 81 -11.63 35.97 -13.12
CA LYS A 81 -12.81 36.82 -13.38
C LYS A 81 -13.85 36.61 -12.27
N ASP A 82 -14.54 37.66 -11.89
CA ASP A 82 -15.55 37.66 -10.84
C ASP A 82 -16.91 37.09 -11.31
N ASP A 83 -17.03 36.68 -12.57
CA ASP A 83 -18.29 36.17 -13.12
C ASP A 83 -18.47 34.70 -12.70
N VAL A 84 -19.61 34.38 -12.13
CA VAL A 84 -19.93 33.03 -11.63
C VAL A 84 -20.02 32.00 -12.77
N GLU A 85 -20.30 32.47 -13.99
CA GLU A 85 -20.37 31.58 -15.17
C GLU A 85 -19.01 31.28 -15.80
N GLU A 86 -17.96 32.01 -15.43
CA GLU A 86 -16.61 31.79 -15.97
C GLU A 86 -15.71 30.96 -15.04
N ILE A 87 -15.18 29.87 -15.57
CA ILE A 87 -14.34 28.90 -14.83
C ILE A 87 -12.84 29.21 -14.92
N SER A 88 -12.47 30.43 -15.33
CA SER A 88 -11.06 30.81 -15.49
C SER A 88 -10.39 30.98 -14.14
N ASN A 89 -9.36 30.16 -13.86
CA ASN A 89 -8.63 30.20 -12.60
C ASN A 89 -7.19 29.72 -12.77
N ILE A 90 -6.34 30.11 -11.81
CA ILE A 90 -5.00 29.56 -11.62
C ILE A 90 -4.99 28.87 -10.27
N ARG A 91 -4.44 27.68 -10.25
CA ARG A 91 -4.23 26.88 -9.03
C ARG A 91 -2.76 26.59 -8.84
N LEU A 92 -2.27 26.85 -7.64
CA LEU A 92 -0.93 26.47 -7.21
C LEU A 92 -1.07 25.62 -5.97
N GLY A 93 -0.29 24.58 -5.84
CA GLY A 93 -0.41 23.77 -4.64
C GLY A 93 0.76 22.83 -4.41
N TYR A 94 0.71 22.26 -3.23
CA TYR A 94 1.63 21.27 -2.71
C TYR A 94 0.87 20.09 -2.15
N THR A 95 1.41 18.88 -2.36
CA THR A 95 1.00 17.66 -1.65
C THR A 95 2.23 16.93 -1.13
N GLY A 96 2.16 16.45 0.10
CA GLY A 96 3.17 15.59 0.70
C GLY A 96 2.54 14.26 1.12
N ARG A 97 3.25 13.15 0.89
CA ARG A 97 2.89 11.83 1.40
C ARG A 97 4.10 11.22 2.08
N PHE A 98 3.92 10.81 3.34
CA PHE A 98 4.94 10.25 4.21
C PHE A 98 4.42 8.92 4.74
N VAL A 99 5.14 7.85 4.41
CA VAL A 99 4.75 6.48 4.78
C VAL A 99 5.91 5.82 5.49
N ASP A 100 5.63 5.27 6.65
CA ASP A 100 6.48 4.33 7.36
C ASP A 100 5.76 2.99 7.41
N ASP A 101 6.35 1.96 6.80
CA ASP A 101 5.81 0.62 6.74
C ASP A 101 6.83 -0.37 7.31
N SER A 102 6.36 -1.27 8.14
CA SER A 102 7.16 -2.36 8.69
C SER A 102 6.43 -3.68 8.59
N PHE A 103 7.13 -4.68 8.12
CA PHE A 103 6.64 -6.05 8.03
C PHE A 103 7.61 -7.00 8.69
N LYS A 104 7.05 -7.95 9.43
CA LYS A 104 7.80 -9.08 9.99
C LYS A 104 7.01 -10.35 9.83
N ALA A 105 7.63 -11.36 9.25
CA ALA A 105 7.10 -12.71 9.21
C ALA A 105 8.04 -13.67 9.96
N THR A 106 7.44 -14.64 10.64
CA THR A 106 8.15 -15.77 11.22
C THR A 106 7.50 -17.05 10.71
N GLU A 107 8.28 -17.88 10.07
CA GLU A 107 7.87 -19.17 9.54
C GLU A 107 8.63 -20.29 10.25
N TYR A 108 7.89 -21.26 10.76
CA TYR A 108 8.43 -22.50 11.27
C TYR A 108 8.09 -23.61 10.28
N ASN A 109 9.13 -24.19 9.68
CA ASN A 109 9.01 -25.39 8.86
C ASN A 109 9.34 -26.60 9.72
N LEU A 110 8.36 -27.51 9.85
CA LEU A 110 8.48 -28.71 10.65
C LEU A 110 8.58 -29.91 9.68
N THR A 111 9.79 -30.41 9.50
CA THR A 111 10.02 -31.59 8.65
C THR A 111 9.76 -32.86 9.45
N VAL A 112 8.80 -33.66 8.99
CA VAL A 112 8.40 -34.91 9.63
C VAL A 112 9.36 -36.03 9.25
N GLU A 113 10.03 -36.62 10.23
CA GLU A 113 10.93 -37.78 10.07
C GLU A 113 10.19 -39.11 10.38
N HIS A 114 9.39 -39.11 11.45
CA HIS A 114 8.57 -40.25 11.85
C HIS A 114 7.12 -39.81 11.96
N ALA A 115 6.25 -40.48 11.25
CA ALA A 115 4.81 -40.21 11.27
C ALA A 115 4.06 -41.38 11.89
N SER A 116 3.02 -41.10 12.65
CA SER A 116 2.07 -42.06 13.16
C SER A 116 0.74 -41.93 12.43
N ASP A 117 0.05 -43.04 12.25
CA ASP A 117 -1.28 -43.05 11.67
C ASP A 117 -2.30 -42.54 12.67
N PHE A 118 -3.32 -41.85 12.18
CA PHE A 118 -4.45 -41.39 12.97
C PHE A 118 -5.77 -41.68 12.24
N PRO A 119 -6.82 -42.07 12.97
CA PRO A 119 -8.01 -42.67 12.36
C PRO A 119 -8.87 -41.66 11.59
N SER A 120 -8.88 -40.40 11.98
CA SER A 120 -9.68 -39.38 11.31
C SER A 120 -9.00 -38.02 11.39
N LEU A 121 -9.33 -37.14 10.44
CA LEU A 121 -8.83 -35.74 10.44
C LEU A 121 -9.39 -34.94 11.61
N ASP A 122 -10.59 -35.25 12.06
CA ASP A 122 -11.29 -34.51 13.14
C ASP A 122 -10.69 -34.79 14.52
N GLY A 123 -10.01 -35.90 14.68
CA GLY A 123 -9.41 -36.34 15.95
C GLY A 123 -7.90 -36.09 16.04
N PHE A 124 -7.29 -35.53 14.99
CA PHE A 124 -5.85 -35.27 14.96
C PHE A 124 -5.53 -33.93 15.58
N LEU A 125 -5.07 -33.94 16.83
CA LEU A 125 -4.53 -32.79 17.49
C LEU A 125 -3.04 -32.69 17.15
N LEU A 126 -2.69 -31.75 16.26
CA LEU A 126 -1.30 -31.50 15.87
C LEU A 126 -0.40 -31.19 17.06
N ASP A 127 -0.95 -30.58 18.10
CA ASP A 127 -0.23 -30.25 19.31
C ASP A 127 0.22 -31.50 20.08
N ASP A 128 -0.49 -32.61 19.96
CA ASP A 128 -0.09 -33.91 20.55
C ASP A 128 1.11 -34.51 19.82
N TYR A 129 1.21 -34.28 18.52
CA TYR A 129 2.37 -34.73 17.74
C TYR A 129 3.57 -33.80 17.88
N TYR A 130 3.37 -32.48 17.84
CA TYR A 130 4.42 -31.47 17.90
C TYR A 130 4.76 -31.10 19.35
N ASN A 131 5.09 -32.09 20.16
CA ASN A 131 5.49 -31.92 21.54
C ASN A 131 7.02 -31.98 21.72
N ARG A 132 7.48 -31.71 22.94
CA ARG A 132 8.90 -31.65 23.29
C ARG A 132 9.57 -33.02 23.18
N ASP A 133 8.86 -34.09 23.52
CA ASP A 133 9.40 -35.45 23.56
C ASP A 133 9.64 -35.96 22.15
N ASN A 134 8.71 -35.73 21.23
CA ASN A 134 8.86 -36.07 19.83
C ASN A 134 9.97 -35.25 19.14
N LEU A 135 10.12 -33.97 19.52
CA LEU A 135 11.22 -33.14 19.02
C LEU A 135 12.57 -33.68 19.50
N SER A 136 12.71 -33.98 20.80
CA SER A 136 13.97 -34.50 21.38
C SER A 136 14.32 -35.91 20.86
N SER A 137 13.32 -36.71 20.51
CA SER A 137 13.47 -38.03 19.90
C SER A 137 13.72 -37.99 18.39
N GLY A 138 13.73 -36.80 17.78
CA GLY A 138 14.01 -36.62 16.35
C GLY A 138 12.84 -37.02 15.43
N TRP A 139 11.61 -37.09 15.93
CA TRP A 139 10.43 -37.37 15.11
C TRP A 139 10.14 -36.30 14.09
N PHE A 140 10.52 -35.06 14.42
CA PHE A 140 10.48 -33.94 13.50
C PHE A 140 11.62 -32.96 13.76
N LYS A 141 11.95 -32.16 12.75
CA LYS A 141 12.93 -31.08 12.85
C LYS A 141 12.22 -29.77 12.65
N ILE A 142 12.69 -28.71 13.33
CA ILE A 142 12.18 -27.35 13.19
C ILE A 142 13.23 -26.49 12.54
N GLN A 143 12.85 -25.82 11.46
CA GLN A 143 13.61 -24.72 10.87
C GLN A 143 12.82 -23.43 11.02
N LYS A 144 13.44 -22.43 11.64
CA LYS A 144 12.85 -21.10 11.81
C LYS A 144 13.42 -20.14 10.78
N ASN A 145 12.56 -19.49 10.01
CA ASN A 145 12.88 -18.40 9.12
C ASN A 145 12.23 -17.11 9.63
N VAL A 146 12.93 -16.00 9.52
CA VAL A 146 12.39 -14.68 9.88
C VAL A 146 12.68 -13.73 8.76
N ASP A 147 11.64 -13.20 8.15
CA ASP A 147 11.72 -12.19 7.10
C ASP A 147 11.23 -10.84 7.67
N LYS A 148 11.99 -9.79 7.40
CA LYS A 148 11.67 -8.43 7.83
C LYS A 148 11.94 -7.46 6.70
N TYR A 149 11.08 -6.45 6.59
CA TYR A 149 11.42 -5.25 5.84
C TYR A 149 10.82 -4.01 6.51
N THR A 150 11.43 -2.88 6.26
CA THR A 150 10.90 -1.56 6.57
C THR A 150 10.97 -0.70 5.32
N VAL A 151 9.95 0.10 5.09
CA VAL A 151 9.88 1.03 3.97
C VAL A 151 9.56 2.41 4.50
N THR A 152 10.45 3.37 4.20
CA THR A 152 10.15 4.78 4.39
C THR A 152 9.95 5.41 3.01
N LYS A 153 8.81 6.07 2.80
CA LYS A 153 8.47 6.72 1.54
C LYS A 153 8.10 8.17 1.77
N ASN A 154 8.86 9.06 1.16
CA ASN A 154 8.61 10.50 1.17
C ASN A 154 8.37 10.96 -0.26
N ILE A 155 7.16 11.49 -0.51
CA ILE A 155 6.80 12.05 -1.82
C ILE A 155 6.38 13.49 -1.61
N HIS A 156 7.07 14.39 -2.28
CA HIS A 156 6.79 15.82 -2.31
C HIS A 156 6.34 16.19 -3.70
N SER A 157 5.19 16.84 -3.81
CA SER A 157 4.67 17.30 -5.10
C SER A 157 4.32 18.76 -5.05
N ALA A 158 4.77 19.51 -6.03
CA ALA A 158 4.32 20.88 -6.28
C ALA A 158 3.62 20.92 -7.64
N TYR A 159 2.53 21.66 -7.74
CA TYR A 159 1.81 21.78 -9.00
C TYR A 159 1.34 23.21 -9.29
N ALA A 160 1.28 23.50 -10.57
CA ALA A 160 0.64 24.70 -11.11
C ALA A 160 -0.34 24.29 -12.20
N GLU A 161 -1.54 24.83 -12.15
CA GLU A 161 -2.61 24.55 -13.10
C GLU A 161 -3.30 25.85 -13.48
N ALA A 162 -3.55 26.06 -14.76
CA ALA A 162 -4.31 27.19 -15.27
C ALA A 162 -5.48 26.68 -16.11
N THR A 163 -6.68 27.03 -15.72
CA THR A 163 -7.89 26.84 -16.54
C THR A 163 -8.31 28.17 -17.09
N TYR A 164 -8.48 28.25 -18.39
CA TYR A 164 -8.91 29.48 -19.06
C TYR A 164 -10.04 29.21 -20.05
N GLN A 165 -11.10 29.95 -19.89
CA GLN A 165 -12.25 29.96 -20.78
C GLN A 165 -12.12 31.13 -21.77
N PHE A 166 -11.69 30.84 -23.00
CA PHE A 166 -11.54 31.85 -24.05
C PHE A 166 -12.88 32.39 -24.56
N THR A 167 -13.84 31.49 -24.66
CA THR A 167 -15.21 31.79 -25.08
C THR A 167 -16.17 30.82 -24.36
N SER A 168 -17.48 31.02 -24.49
CA SER A 168 -18.46 30.05 -23.98
C SER A 168 -18.27 28.61 -24.55
N ARG A 169 -17.53 28.50 -25.67
CA ARG A 169 -17.27 27.21 -26.32
C ARG A 169 -15.92 26.59 -25.99
N TRP A 170 -14.87 27.38 -25.81
CA TRP A 170 -13.49 26.90 -25.66
C TRP A 170 -12.99 27.06 -24.24
N ILE A 171 -12.59 25.93 -23.66
CA ILE A 171 -11.95 25.87 -22.35
C ILE A 171 -10.66 25.10 -22.50
N VAL A 172 -9.58 25.67 -22.01
CA VAL A 172 -8.24 25.05 -21.96
C VAL A 172 -7.80 24.93 -20.52
N ASN A 173 -7.25 23.78 -20.17
CA ASN A 173 -6.60 23.52 -18.89
C ASN A 173 -5.18 23.05 -19.16
N LEU A 174 -4.20 23.77 -18.59
CA LEU A 174 -2.78 23.46 -18.64
C LEU A 174 -2.32 23.15 -17.21
N GLY A 175 -1.61 22.07 -17.04
CA GLY A 175 -1.05 21.68 -15.75
C GLY A 175 0.42 21.29 -15.88
N LEU A 176 1.18 21.58 -14.83
CA LEU A 176 2.51 21.07 -14.62
C LEU A 176 2.62 20.64 -13.16
N LYS A 177 3.01 19.38 -12.95
CA LYS A 177 3.29 18.82 -11.63
C LYS A 177 4.75 18.39 -11.59
N TYR A 178 5.42 18.71 -10.50
CA TYR A 178 6.75 18.22 -10.16
C TYR A 178 6.62 17.29 -8.95
N ASP A 179 7.14 16.07 -9.07
CA ASP A 179 7.19 15.10 -7.98
C ASP A 179 8.65 14.78 -7.66
N TYR A 180 9.00 14.91 -6.38
CA TYR A 180 10.21 14.35 -5.79
C TYR A 180 9.85 13.12 -4.97
N VAL A 181 10.45 11.98 -5.31
CA VAL A 181 10.19 10.68 -4.68
C VAL A 181 11.47 10.20 -4.02
N ASP A 182 11.42 9.93 -2.72
CA ASP A 182 12.48 9.27 -1.94
C ASP A 182 11.88 8.06 -1.24
N ILE A 183 12.29 6.85 -1.65
CA ILE A 183 11.85 5.58 -1.08
C ILE A 183 13.09 4.85 -0.60
N ASN A 184 13.10 4.49 0.68
CA ASN A 184 14.13 3.66 1.28
C ASN A 184 13.53 2.35 1.76
N VAL A 185 14.15 1.22 1.41
CA VAL A 185 13.72 -0.11 1.78
C VAL A 185 14.90 -0.82 2.43
N ASP A 186 14.76 -1.16 3.70
CA ASP A 186 15.69 -2.03 4.41
C ASP A 186 15.06 -3.41 4.57
N TYR A 187 15.79 -4.46 4.23
CA TYR A 187 15.26 -5.81 4.30
C TYR A 187 16.29 -6.80 4.87
N ASN A 188 15.77 -7.80 5.56
CA ASN A 188 16.51 -8.96 6.02
C ASN A 188 15.63 -10.19 5.78
N VAL A 189 16.00 -10.99 4.77
CA VAL A 189 15.26 -12.16 4.32
C VAL A 189 16.09 -13.42 4.59
N ASN A 190 15.60 -14.26 5.48
CA ASN A 190 16.31 -15.45 5.90
C ASN A 190 16.34 -16.55 4.82
N ARG A 191 15.35 -16.57 3.93
CA ARG A 191 15.35 -17.42 2.73
C ARG A 191 16.34 -16.87 1.71
N GLY A 192 17.51 -17.51 1.61
CA GLY A 192 18.60 -17.08 0.72
C GLY A 192 19.63 -16.18 1.39
N GLY A 193 19.47 -15.84 2.68
CA GLY A 193 20.48 -15.14 3.48
C GLY A 193 20.82 -13.75 2.97
N SER A 194 19.83 -13.00 2.47
CA SER A 194 20.08 -11.67 1.96
C SER A 194 19.56 -10.58 2.91
N GLU A 195 20.46 -9.69 3.27
CA GLU A 195 20.20 -8.46 4.01
C GLU A 195 20.73 -7.29 3.19
N GLY A 196 19.98 -6.21 3.16
CA GLY A 196 20.38 -5.05 2.40
C GLY A 196 19.46 -3.88 2.54
N SER A 197 19.86 -2.79 1.89
CA SER A 197 19.10 -1.56 1.77
C SER A 197 19.07 -1.13 0.30
N ASN A 198 17.95 -0.61 -0.13
CA ASN A 198 17.79 -0.03 -1.46
C ASN A 198 17.10 1.32 -1.36
N THR A 199 17.66 2.32 -2.04
CA THR A 199 17.11 3.68 -2.06
C THR A 199 16.77 4.08 -3.48
N ILE A 200 15.57 4.57 -3.69
CA ILE A 200 15.08 5.12 -4.96
C ILE A 200 14.85 6.62 -4.75
N ARG A 201 15.60 7.45 -5.47
CA ARG A 201 15.41 8.90 -5.52
C ARG A 201 15.18 9.33 -6.96
N LYS A 202 14.04 9.96 -7.21
CA LYS A 202 13.68 10.37 -8.57
C LYS A 202 12.85 11.64 -8.56
N ASP A 203 13.08 12.41 -9.64
CA ASP A 203 12.34 13.63 -9.96
C ASP A 203 11.50 13.40 -11.21
N TYR A 204 10.28 13.90 -11.20
CA TYR A 204 9.36 13.76 -12.32
C TYR A 204 8.72 15.11 -12.65
N PHE A 205 8.78 15.48 -13.94
CA PHE A 205 8.01 16.59 -14.49
C PHE A 205 6.86 16.03 -15.32
N LEU A 206 5.64 16.38 -14.93
CA LEU A 206 4.40 15.79 -15.41
C LEU A 206 3.48 16.87 -15.99
N PRO A 207 3.70 17.28 -17.26
CA PRO A 207 2.83 18.21 -17.93
C PRO A 207 1.49 17.55 -18.29
N SER A 208 0.42 18.35 -18.29
CA SER A 208 -0.91 17.96 -18.73
C SER A 208 -1.58 19.08 -19.55
N LEU A 209 -2.36 18.66 -20.52
CA LEU A 209 -3.19 19.52 -21.35
C LEU A 209 -4.57 18.90 -21.46
N ASN A 210 -5.61 19.69 -21.19
CA ASN A 210 -6.98 19.35 -21.48
C ASN A 210 -7.64 20.46 -22.30
N LEU A 211 -8.31 20.07 -23.37
CA LEU A 211 -9.07 20.96 -24.23
C LEU A 211 -10.52 20.51 -24.26
N LYS A 212 -11.42 21.43 -24.01
CA LYS A 212 -12.87 21.21 -24.13
C LYS A 212 -13.44 22.18 -25.13
N TYR A 213 -14.23 21.66 -26.08
CA TYR A 213 -15.01 22.42 -27.04
C TYR A 213 -16.49 22.09 -26.91
N ASN A 214 -17.33 23.06 -26.56
CA ASN A 214 -18.76 22.94 -26.47
C ASN A 214 -19.37 23.16 -27.88
N LEU A 215 -19.83 22.10 -28.52
CA LEU A 215 -20.54 22.17 -29.80
C LEU A 215 -21.86 22.89 -29.67
N ASN A 216 -22.61 22.55 -28.61
CA ASN A 216 -23.87 23.18 -28.19
C ASN A 216 -24.07 22.88 -26.70
N GLU A 217 -25.20 23.27 -26.14
CA GLU A 217 -25.53 23.06 -24.71
C GLU A 217 -25.55 21.58 -24.27
N LYS A 218 -25.74 20.65 -25.22
CA LYS A 218 -25.89 19.22 -24.94
C LYS A 218 -24.65 18.39 -25.31
N HIS A 219 -23.78 18.90 -26.20
CA HIS A 219 -22.65 18.14 -26.75
C HIS A 219 -21.32 18.89 -26.58
N SER A 220 -20.29 18.17 -26.13
CA SER A 220 -18.94 18.70 -26.08
C SER A 220 -17.91 17.66 -26.55
N LEU A 221 -16.83 18.14 -27.14
CA LEU A 221 -15.64 17.36 -27.46
C LEU A 221 -14.57 17.65 -26.40
N ARG A 222 -13.82 16.64 -26.01
CA ARG A 222 -12.69 16.77 -25.07
C ARG A 222 -11.48 16.06 -25.62
N LEU A 223 -10.35 16.72 -25.55
CA LEU A 223 -9.03 16.15 -25.85
C LEU A 223 -8.16 16.31 -24.62
N GLY A 224 -7.50 15.25 -24.18
CA GLY A 224 -6.56 15.25 -23.08
C GLY A 224 -5.25 14.59 -23.46
N ALA A 225 -4.15 15.17 -23.01
CA ALA A 225 -2.82 14.60 -23.10
C ALA A 225 -2.07 14.86 -21.79
N SER A 226 -1.38 13.85 -21.28
CA SER A 226 -0.56 13.97 -20.07
C SER A 226 0.62 13.03 -20.11
N LYS A 227 1.68 13.42 -19.41
CA LYS A 227 2.81 12.54 -19.11
C LYS A 227 2.60 11.97 -17.70
N THR A 228 2.81 10.66 -17.54
CA THR A 228 2.81 9.95 -16.26
C THR A 228 4.08 9.12 -16.09
N TYR A 229 4.35 8.62 -14.90
CA TYR A 229 5.46 7.68 -14.60
C TYR A 229 4.91 6.40 -13.98
#